data_096d19f4d17c15347b9221b9b3928b4e
#
_entry.id   096d19f4d17c15347b9221b9b3928b4e
#
_cell.length_a   1.000
_cell.length_b   1.000
_cell.length_c   1.000
_cell.angle_alpha   90.00
_cell.angle_beta   90.00
_cell.angle_gamma   90.00
#
_symmetry.space_group_name_H-M   'P 1'
#
loop_
_entity.id
_entity.type
_entity.pdbx_description
1 polymer ?
#
loop_
_entity_poly.entity_id
_entity_poly.type
_entity_poly.pdbx_seq_one_letter_code
_entity_poly.pdbx_strand_id
1 'polypeptide(L)'
;RKKHWYEKAYRANPKARWIFGIDGLPKDSHKYRIHQNGEHLFEMMKLGAQMGVEVAWQYLVFNYNENDIETARNMAKANNIYFKLTFSGRWTENMLSYKPNKPKNYINSDRKMKNETIS
;
A
#
# COMPACT_ATOMS: atom_id res chain seq x y z
N ARG A 1 -3.89 -1.51 -15.74
CA ARG A 1 -4.59 -0.51 -16.56
C ARG A 1 -3.70 0.69 -16.82
N LYS A 2 -3.94 1.38 -17.92
CA LYS A 2 -3.13 2.51 -18.33
C LYS A 2 -3.49 3.79 -17.58
N LYS A 3 -2.56 4.75 -17.56
CA LYS A 3 -2.73 6.04 -16.91
C LYS A 3 -4.05 6.73 -17.29
N HIS A 4 -4.39 6.72 -18.56
CA HIS A 4 -5.61 7.36 -19.06
C HIS A 4 -6.87 6.83 -18.37
N TRP A 5 -6.91 5.52 -18.13
CA TRP A 5 -8.04 4.90 -17.43
C TRP A 5 -8.16 5.45 -16.00
N TYR A 6 -7.01 5.55 -15.31
CA TYR A 6 -7.01 6.06 -13.94
C TYR A 6 -7.41 7.53 -13.88
N GLU A 7 -6.94 8.33 -14.81
CA GLU A 7 -7.32 9.73 -14.87
C GLU A 7 -8.84 9.91 -14.99
N LYS A 8 -9.45 9.15 -15.88
CA LYS A 8 -10.91 9.18 -16.06
C LYS A 8 -11.64 8.71 -14.80
N ALA A 9 -11.18 7.61 -14.22
CA ALA A 9 -11.80 7.05 -13.02
C ALA A 9 -11.72 8.01 -11.83
N TYR A 10 -10.58 8.65 -11.64
CA TYR A 10 -10.40 9.62 -10.56
C TYR A 10 -11.31 10.84 -10.75
N ARG A 11 -11.42 11.34 -11.96
CA ARG A 11 -12.31 12.49 -12.25
C ARG A 11 -13.77 12.12 -12.03
N ALA A 12 -14.15 10.91 -12.38
CA ALA A 12 -15.54 10.45 -12.22
C ALA A 12 -15.90 10.20 -10.75
N ASN A 13 -14.91 9.90 -9.90
CA ASN A 13 -15.13 9.51 -8.51
C ASN A 13 -14.21 10.28 -7.56
N PRO A 14 -14.28 11.62 -7.53
CA PRO A 14 -13.29 12.42 -6.78
C PRO A 14 -13.41 12.26 -5.27
N LYS A 15 -14.53 11.77 -4.77
CA LYS A 15 -14.74 11.57 -3.33
C LYS A 15 -14.54 10.13 -2.89
N ALA A 16 -14.29 9.21 -3.83
CA ALA A 16 -14.06 7.82 -3.50
C ALA A 16 -12.66 7.63 -2.90
N ARG A 17 -12.54 6.65 -2.03
CA ARG A 17 -11.24 6.23 -1.51
C ARG A 17 -10.73 5.09 -2.38
N TRP A 18 -9.49 5.23 -2.84
CA TRP A 18 -8.85 4.21 -3.67
C TRP A 18 -7.79 3.50 -2.85
N ILE A 19 -7.89 2.18 -2.77
CA ILE A 19 -6.95 1.36 -2.01
C ILE A 19 -6.18 0.48 -2.98
N PHE A 20 -4.86 0.58 -2.96
CA PHE A 20 -3.97 -0.20 -3.81
C PHE A 20 -3.17 -1.16 -2.96
N GLY A 21 -3.13 -2.43 -3.34
CA GLY A 21 -2.36 -3.44 -2.63
C GLY A 21 -1.01 -3.68 -3.30
N ILE A 22 0.07 -3.26 -2.66
CA ILE A 22 1.42 -3.58 -3.09
C ILE A 22 2.16 -4.13 -1.87
N ASP A 23 2.53 -5.41 -1.93
CA ASP A 23 3.14 -6.11 -0.80
C ASP A 23 4.66 -6.08 -0.90
N GLY A 24 5.23 -4.95 -0.57
CA GLY A 24 6.67 -4.70 -0.66
C GLY A 24 6.93 -3.40 -1.40
N LEU A 25 8.19 -3.11 -1.68
CA LEU A 25 8.52 -1.91 -2.45
C LEU A 25 8.03 -2.06 -3.89
N PRO A 26 7.56 -0.98 -4.51
CA PRO A 26 7.01 -1.06 -5.88
C PRO A 26 7.94 -1.76 -6.88
N LYS A 27 9.23 -1.49 -6.79
CA LYS A 27 10.23 -2.10 -7.69
C LYS A 27 10.36 -3.61 -7.54
N ASP A 28 9.95 -4.15 -6.39
CA ASP A 28 10.12 -5.57 -6.06
C ASP A 28 8.83 -6.39 -6.14
N SER A 29 7.70 -5.74 -6.36
CA SER A 29 6.39 -6.42 -6.28
C SER A 29 6.27 -7.58 -7.27
N HIS A 30 6.87 -7.46 -8.46
CA HIS A 30 6.81 -8.51 -9.48
C HIS A 30 7.48 -9.81 -9.03
N LYS A 31 8.34 -9.76 -8.02
CA LYS A 31 9.00 -10.97 -7.49
C LYS A 31 8.05 -11.85 -6.70
N TYR A 32 6.99 -11.25 -6.16
CA TYR A 32 6.07 -11.92 -5.25
C TYR A 32 4.68 -12.09 -5.82
N ARG A 33 4.28 -11.21 -6.72
CA ARG A 33 3.01 -11.31 -7.42
C ARG A 33 3.26 -11.32 -8.92
N ILE A 34 2.98 -12.45 -9.54
CA ILE A 34 3.13 -12.61 -10.98
C ILE A 34 2.23 -11.59 -11.69
N HIS A 35 2.77 -10.94 -12.71
CA HIS A 35 2.08 -9.94 -13.52
C HIS A 35 1.73 -8.62 -12.80
N GLN A 36 2.13 -8.44 -11.56
CA GLN A 36 1.95 -7.15 -10.92
C GLN A 36 3.08 -6.20 -11.30
N ASN A 37 2.72 -5.02 -11.78
CA ASN A 37 3.67 -3.93 -12.00
C ASN A 37 3.49 -2.90 -10.89
N GLY A 38 4.22 -3.10 -9.81
CA GLY A 38 4.12 -2.25 -8.63
C GLY A 38 4.56 -0.82 -8.87
N GLU A 39 5.55 -0.63 -9.74
CA GLU A 39 6.00 0.71 -10.07
C GLU A 39 4.92 1.51 -10.78
N HIS A 40 4.23 0.87 -11.72
CA HIS A 40 3.10 1.51 -12.39
C HIS A 40 1.97 1.83 -11.42
N LEU A 41 1.62 0.87 -10.56
CA LEU A 41 0.58 1.10 -9.56
C LEU A 41 0.95 2.24 -8.62
N PHE A 42 2.21 2.33 -8.21
CA PHE A 42 2.66 3.42 -7.36
C PHE A 42 2.55 4.77 -8.06
N GLU A 43 2.90 4.83 -9.35
CA GLU A 43 2.73 6.05 -10.15
C GLU A 43 1.26 6.45 -10.25
N MET A 44 0.35 5.47 -10.35
CA MET A 44 -1.09 5.76 -10.39
C MET A 44 -1.60 6.24 -9.04
N MET A 45 -1.05 5.73 -7.95
CA MET A 45 -1.36 6.26 -6.61
C MET A 45 -0.93 7.72 -6.48
N LYS A 46 0.28 8.04 -6.94
CA LYS A 46 0.78 9.42 -6.90
C LYS A 46 -0.09 10.34 -7.74
N LEU A 47 -0.51 9.88 -8.90
CA LEU A 47 -1.40 10.64 -9.76
C LEU A 47 -2.71 10.96 -9.04
N GLY A 48 -3.33 9.96 -8.41
CA GLY A 48 -4.58 10.18 -7.67
C GLY A 48 -4.41 11.20 -6.55
N ALA A 49 -3.33 11.09 -5.78
CA ALA A 49 -3.04 12.03 -4.71
C ALA A 49 -2.85 13.45 -5.25
N GLN A 50 -2.16 13.60 -6.38
CA GLN A 50 -1.96 14.90 -7.02
C GLN A 50 -3.26 15.50 -7.52
N MET A 51 -4.21 14.67 -7.91
CA MET A 51 -5.53 15.10 -8.36
C MET A 51 -6.51 15.36 -7.20
N GLY A 52 -6.04 15.22 -5.97
CA GLY A 52 -6.86 15.47 -4.78
C GLY A 52 -7.75 14.31 -4.38
N VAL A 53 -7.55 13.13 -4.95
CA VAL A 53 -8.30 11.93 -4.58
C VAL A 53 -7.63 11.26 -3.38
N GLU A 54 -8.44 10.68 -2.49
CA GLU A 54 -7.93 9.98 -1.33
C GLU A 54 -7.40 8.61 -1.77
N VAL A 55 -6.10 8.40 -1.61
CA VAL A 55 -5.43 7.17 -2.04
C VAL A 55 -4.72 6.54 -0.85
N ALA A 56 -4.88 5.24 -0.70
CA ALA A 56 -4.23 4.46 0.35
C ALA A 56 -3.42 3.31 -0.24
N TRP A 57 -2.26 3.09 0.32
CA TRP A 57 -1.40 1.96 0.00
C TRP A 57 -1.58 0.91 1.10
N GLN A 58 -2.19 -0.20 0.76
CA GLN A 58 -2.32 -1.33 1.67
C GLN A 58 -1.11 -2.23 1.53
N TYR A 59 -0.39 -2.39 2.62
CA TYR A 59 0.85 -3.16 2.68
C TYR A 59 0.62 -4.35 3.61
N LEU A 60 0.54 -5.55 3.05
CA LEU A 60 0.38 -6.76 3.84
C LEU A 60 1.77 -7.27 4.21
N VAL A 61 2.01 -7.42 5.51
CA VAL A 61 3.34 -7.74 6.02
C VAL A 61 3.62 -9.24 5.98
N PHE A 62 4.72 -9.59 5.34
CA PHE A 62 5.28 -10.94 5.30
C PHE A 62 6.75 -10.87 5.71
N ASN A 63 7.39 -12.01 5.89
CA ASN A 63 8.79 -12.04 6.29
C ASN A 63 9.72 -11.47 5.21
N TYR A 64 9.34 -11.53 3.94
CA TYR A 64 10.18 -11.05 2.85
C TYR A 64 10.09 -9.53 2.67
N ASN A 65 9.09 -8.87 3.24
CA ASN A 65 8.91 -7.42 3.09
C ASN A 65 8.88 -6.66 4.42
N GLU A 66 9.04 -7.34 5.55
CA GLU A 66 8.93 -6.69 6.85
C GLU A 66 10.03 -5.67 7.13
N ASN A 67 11.17 -5.81 6.46
CA ASN A 67 12.29 -4.87 6.64
C ASN A 67 12.17 -3.62 5.75
N ASP A 68 11.20 -3.60 4.84
CA ASP A 68 11.00 -2.49 3.91
C ASP A 68 9.87 -1.54 4.35
N ILE A 69 9.29 -1.79 5.52
CA ILE A 69 8.13 -1.02 6.01
C ILE A 69 8.45 0.47 6.12
N GLU A 70 9.57 0.83 6.73
CA GLU A 70 9.92 2.24 6.90
C GLU A 70 10.15 2.94 5.57
N THR A 71 10.81 2.27 4.63
CA THR A 71 11.02 2.82 3.30
C THR A 71 9.69 3.05 2.60
N ALA A 72 8.80 2.08 2.65
CA ALA A 72 7.48 2.19 2.03
C ALA A 72 6.66 3.31 2.68
N ARG A 73 6.68 3.38 4.01
CA ARG A 73 5.97 4.42 4.76
C ARG A 73 6.44 5.81 4.34
N ASN A 74 7.74 5.99 4.23
CA ASN A 74 8.31 7.27 3.84
C ASN A 74 7.96 7.64 2.39
N MET A 75 7.92 6.66 1.50
CA MET A 75 7.50 6.88 0.12
C MET A 75 6.04 7.35 0.05
N ALA A 76 5.18 6.70 0.81
CA ALA A 76 3.76 7.07 0.85
C ALA A 76 3.59 8.48 1.42
N LYS A 77 4.25 8.77 2.52
CA LYS A 77 4.17 10.06 3.20
C LYS A 77 4.66 11.18 2.29
N ALA A 78 5.74 10.97 1.57
CA ALA A 78 6.31 11.97 0.67
C ALA A 78 5.37 12.31 -0.50
N ASN A 79 4.42 11.44 -0.82
CA ASN A 79 3.52 11.59 -1.95
C ASN A 79 2.06 11.76 -1.55
N ASN A 80 1.78 12.06 -0.30
CA ASN A 80 0.42 12.24 0.24
C ASN A 80 -0.46 11.01 0.05
N ILE A 81 0.12 9.84 0.20
CA ILE A 81 -0.57 8.57 0.11
C ILE A 81 -0.68 8.01 1.54
N TYR A 82 -1.87 7.58 1.93
CA TYR A 82 -2.05 6.95 3.24
C TYR A 82 -1.40 5.58 3.23
N PHE A 83 -0.67 5.26 4.28
CA PHE A 83 0.01 3.98 4.38
C PHE A 83 -0.71 3.11 5.40
N LYS A 84 -1.32 2.03 4.91
CA LYS A 84 -2.08 1.11 5.75
C LYS A 84 -1.33 -0.21 5.89
N LEU A 85 -0.76 -0.45 7.06
CA LEU A 85 -0.14 -1.73 7.37
C LEU A 85 -1.21 -2.74 7.78
N THR A 86 -1.09 -3.95 7.26
CA THR A 86 -2.02 -5.03 7.56
C THR A 86 -1.22 -6.29 7.89
N PHE A 87 -1.62 -6.97 8.96
CA PHE A 87 -1.09 -8.27 9.32
C PHE A 87 -2.18 -9.31 9.11
N SER A 88 -1.79 -10.46 8.57
CA SER A 88 -2.71 -11.58 8.50
C SER A 88 -2.89 -12.17 9.90
N GLY A 89 -4.12 -12.46 10.27
CA GLY A 89 -4.42 -13.17 11.53
C GLY A 89 -4.45 -14.66 11.37
N ARG A 90 -4.35 -15.15 10.14
CA ARG A 90 -4.44 -16.59 9.87
C ARG A 90 -3.23 -17.07 9.09
N TRP A 91 -2.49 -17.99 9.68
CA TRP A 91 -1.33 -18.58 9.06
C TRP A 91 -1.55 -20.07 8.95
N THR A 92 -1.89 -20.53 7.73
CA THR A 92 -2.00 -21.97 7.43
C THR A 92 -0.59 -22.57 7.31
N GLU A 93 -0.49 -23.89 7.33
CA GLU A 93 0.80 -24.57 7.16
C GLU A 93 1.53 -24.11 5.91
N ASN A 94 0.80 -23.90 4.82
CA ASN A 94 1.39 -23.48 3.55
C ASN A 94 1.94 -22.05 3.61
N MET A 95 1.50 -21.25 4.56
CA MET A 95 1.87 -19.84 4.66
C MET A 95 2.79 -19.52 5.83
N LEU A 96 3.06 -20.49 6.71
CA LEU A 96 3.89 -20.24 7.89
C LEU A 96 5.29 -19.72 7.53
N SER A 97 5.83 -20.19 6.41
CA SER A 97 7.14 -19.74 5.95
C SER A 97 7.19 -18.25 5.61
N TYR A 98 6.05 -17.61 5.39
CA TYR A 98 5.95 -16.18 5.07
C TYR A 98 5.57 -15.34 6.27
N LYS A 99 5.32 -15.94 7.42
CA LYS A 99 4.91 -15.23 8.61
C LYS A 99 5.96 -14.20 9.03
N PRO A 100 5.57 -12.97 9.34
CA PRO A 100 6.51 -11.96 9.80
C PRO A 100 7.18 -12.35 11.11
N ASN A 101 8.43 -11.93 11.26
CA ASN A 101 9.19 -12.14 12.49
C ASN A 101 8.97 -11.01 13.49
N LYS A 102 8.52 -9.84 13.01
CA LYS A 102 8.35 -8.65 13.84
C LYS A 102 6.95 -8.60 14.46
N PRO A 103 6.83 -8.03 15.67
CA PRO A 103 5.55 -7.95 16.34
C PRO A 103 4.58 -6.96 15.69
N LYS A 104 3.27 -7.21 15.89
CA LYS A 104 2.21 -6.39 15.30
C LYS A 104 2.23 -4.92 15.74
N ASN A 105 2.76 -4.61 16.91
CA ASN A 105 2.78 -3.25 17.41
C ASN A 105 3.61 -2.28 16.55
N TYR A 106 4.32 -2.80 15.58
CA TYR A 106 5.01 -2.00 14.57
C TYR A 106 4.10 -1.05 13.82
N ILE A 107 2.81 -1.34 13.74
CA ILE A 107 1.88 -0.60 12.90
C ILE A 107 1.10 0.49 13.62
N ASN A 108 1.33 0.67 14.92
CA ASN A 108 0.50 1.57 15.72
C ASN A 108 0.51 3.03 15.25
N SER A 109 1.65 3.52 14.80
CA SER A 109 1.78 4.89 14.33
C SER A 109 0.93 5.17 13.08
N ASP A 110 0.74 4.16 12.24
CA ASP A 110 -0.02 4.33 11.00
C ASP A 110 -1.50 4.45 11.27
N ARG A 111 -2.00 3.73 12.26
CA ARG A 111 -3.40 3.82 12.64
C ARG A 111 -3.75 5.21 13.12
N LYS A 112 -2.87 5.82 13.90
CA LYS A 112 -3.06 7.16 14.40
C LYS A 112 -3.16 8.16 13.26
N MET A 113 -2.23 8.11 12.34
CA MET A 113 -2.22 8.99 11.18
C MET A 113 -3.49 8.82 10.34
N LYS A 114 -3.90 7.59 10.13
CA LYS A 114 -5.12 7.30 9.37
C LYS A 114 -6.35 7.88 10.03
N ASN A 115 -6.46 7.76 11.35
CA ASN A 115 -7.60 8.30 12.09
C ASN A 115 -7.66 9.82 12.00
N GLU A 116 -6.53 10.47 12.09
CA GLU A 116 -6.45 11.92 11.94
C GLU A 116 -6.94 12.37 10.58
N THR A 117 -6.65 11.60 9.56
CA THR A 117 -7.01 11.95 8.20
C THR A 117 -8.48 11.71 7.90
N ILE A 118 -9.05 10.68 8.49
CA ILE A 118 -10.44 10.29 8.23
C ILE A 118 -11.40 11.16 9.03
N SER A 119 -10.99 11.55 10.19
CA SER A 119 -11.81 12.40 11.04
C SER A 119 -11.88 13.81 10.50
#